data_23576977502bfd795079e95b2d8b47f3
#
_entry.id   23576977502bfd795079e95b2d8b47f3
#
_cell.length_a   1.000
_cell.length_b   1.000
_cell.length_c   1.000
_cell.angle_alpha   90.00
_cell.angle_beta   90.00
_cell.angle_gamma   90.00
#
_symmetry.space_group_name_H-M   'P 1'
#
loop_
_entity.id
_entity.type
_entity.pdbx_description
1 polymer ?
#
loop_
_entity_poly.entity_id
_entity_poly.type
_entity_poly.pdbx_seq_one_letter_code
_entity_poly.pdbx_strand_id
1 'polypeptide(L)'
;MTTTLKIDFVSDIACPWCAVGLGALEKALERLQGEVKAELHFQPFELNPQMGPGGQDLGEHLTEKYGSTPEQQAQIRQTIAARGAEVGFEFHPGGRGRVYNTFEAHRLLHWAEGQGD
;
A
#
# COMPACT_ATOMS: atom_id res chain seq x y z
N MET A 1 15.40 -10.24 -26.60
CA MET A 1 15.11 -11.36 -25.69
C MET A 1 14.45 -10.84 -24.43
N THR A 2 13.30 -11.39 -24.04
CA THR A 2 12.56 -10.94 -22.87
C THR A 2 13.02 -11.70 -21.61
N THR A 3 13.35 -10.97 -20.57
CA THR A 3 13.69 -11.55 -19.28
C THR A 3 12.42 -11.68 -18.43
N THR A 4 12.19 -12.84 -17.85
CA THR A 4 11.06 -13.05 -16.94
C THR A 4 11.55 -12.90 -15.50
N LEU A 5 10.88 -12.02 -14.74
CA LEU A 5 11.18 -11.76 -13.33
C LEU A 5 10.00 -12.19 -12.48
N LYS A 6 10.28 -12.93 -11.42
CA LYS A 6 9.30 -13.19 -10.38
C LYS A 6 9.48 -12.13 -9.30
N ILE A 7 8.42 -11.39 -8.99
CA ILE A 7 8.44 -10.33 -8.00
C ILE A 7 7.43 -10.64 -6.91
N ASP A 8 7.91 -10.74 -5.67
CA ASP A 8 7.04 -10.85 -4.51
C ASP A 8 6.89 -9.44 -3.91
N PHE A 9 5.70 -8.89 -3.99
CA PHE A 9 5.39 -7.58 -3.46
C PHE A 9 4.78 -7.71 -2.08
N VAL A 10 5.58 -7.49 -1.05
CA VAL A 10 5.16 -7.61 0.35
C VAL A 10 4.55 -6.28 0.78
N SER A 11 3.26 -6.29 1.11
CA SER A 11 2.56 -5.04 1.40
C SER A 11 1.39 -5.24 2.36
N ASP A 12 0.99 -4.13 2.99
CA ASP A 12 -0.26 -4.05 3.74
C ASP A 12 -1.22 -3.13 2.97
N ILE A 13 -2.46 -3.58 2.79
CA ILE A 13 -3.49 -2.81 2.09
C ILE A 13 -3.80 -1.48 2.78
N ALA A 14 -3.49 -1.36 4.06
CA ALA A 14 -3.71 -0.13 4.83
C ALA A 14 -2.55 0.86 4.70
N CYS A 15 -1.48 0.52 4.00
CA CYS A 15 -0.29 1.36 3.91
C CYS A 15 -0.31 2.22 2.65
N PRO A 16 -0.42 3.55 2.76
CA PRO A 16 -0.44 4.42 1.58
C PRO A 16 0.89 4.38 0.82
N TRP A 17 2.02 4.23 1.50
CA TRP A 17 3.31 4.11 0.83
C TRP A 17 3.43 2.82 0.02
N CYS A 18 2.75 1.75 0.42
CA CYS A 18 2.69 0.53 -0.37
C CYS A 18 1.93 0.75 -1.68
N ALA A 19 0.86 1.55 -1.65
CA ALA A 19 0.12 1.91 -2.86
C ALA A 19 0.98 2.75 -3.81
N VAL A 20 1.73 3.71 -3.28
CA VAL A 20 2.68 4.53 -4.05
C VAL A 20 3.77 3.62 -4.65
N GLY A 21 4.31 2.70 -3.86
CA GLY A 21 5.33 1.74 -4.30
C GLY A 21 4.83 0.85 -5.44
N LEU A 22 3.60 0.37 -5.35
CA LEU A 22 3.00 -0.43 -6.41
C LEU A 22 2.84 0.38 -7.69
N GLY A 23 2.36 1.63 -7.60
CA GLY A 23 2.24 2.51 -8.75
C GLY A 23 3.59 2.78 -9.42
N ALA A 24 4.64 2.99 -8.62
CA ALA A 24 6.00 3.16 -9.13
C ALA A 24 6.50 1.90 -9.85
N LEU A 25 6.25 0.73 -9.27
CA LEU A 25 6.62 -0.55 -9.89
C LEU A 25 5.90 -0.76 -11.21
N GLU A 26 4.59 -0.48 -11.26
CA GLU A 26 3.81 -0.60 -12.50
C GLU A 26 4.35 0.32 -13.60
N LYS A 27 4.72 1.56 -13.26
CA LYS A 27 5.33 2.46 -14.24
C LYS A 27 6.68 1.99 -14.73
N ALA A 28 7.50 1.43 -13.84
CA ALA A 28 8.79 0.89 -14.21
C ALA A 28 8.63 -0.29 -15.18
N LEU A 29 7.67 -1.18 -14.90
CA LEU A 29 7.39 -2.33 -15.76
C LEU A 29 6.84 -1.90 -17.12
N GLU A 30 6.03 -0.85 -17.16
CA GLU A 30 5.53 -0.26 -18.40
C GLU A 30 6.68 0.24 -19.28
N ARG A 31 7.66 0.94 -18.67
CA ARG A 31 8.84 1.43 -19.40
C ARG A 31 9.73 0.31 -19.91
N LEU A 32 9.71 -0.84 -19.26
CA LEU A 32 10.52 -2.01 -19.64
C LEU A 32 9.74 -3.01 -20.49
N GLN A 33 8.57 -2.61 -20.96
CA GLN A 33 7.72 -3.45 -21.79
C GLN A 33 8.49 -3.92 -23.03
N GLY A 34 8.47 -5.22 -23.27
CA GLY A 34 9.25 -5.84 -24.34
C GLY A 34 10.64 -6.32 -23.92
N GLU A 35 11.19 -5.80 -22.83
CA GLU A 35 12.49 -6.23 -22.29
C GLU A 35 12.33 -7.14 -21.07
N VAL A 36 11.30 -6.86 -20.24
CA VAL A 36 11.04 -7.61 -19.01
C VAL A 36 9.57 -8.02 -18.95
N LYS A 37 9.34 -9.27 -18.61
CA LYS A 37 8.02 -9.80 -18.28
C LYS A 37 7.99 -10.07 -16.79
N ALA A 38 7.09 -9.42 -16.07
CA ALA A 38 7.00 -9.59 -14.63
C ALA A 38 5.90 -10.59 -14.26
N GLU A 39 6.22 -11.49 -13.35
CA GLU A 39 5.27 -12.34 -12.67
C GLU A 39 5.12 -11.81 -11.26
N LEU A 40 4.04 -11.08 -11.00
CA LEU A 40 3.85 -10.33 -9.77
C LEU A 40 2.97 -11.12 -8.80
N HIS A 41 3.50 -11.35 -7.60
CA HIS A 41 2.80 -12.02 -6.52
C HIS A 41 2.70 -11.09 -5.31
N PHE A 42 1.50 -10.95 -4.77
CA PHE A 42 1.27 -10.12 -3.59
C PHE A 42 1.38 -10.97 -2.34
N GLN A 43 2.26 -10.56 -1.42
CA GLN A 43 2.46 -11.24 -0.16
C GLN A 43 1.91 -10.35 0.97
N PRO A 44 1.12 -10.90 1.88
CA PRO A 44 0.51 -10.12 2.94
C PRO A 44 1.53 -9.73 4.00
N PHE A 45 1.37 -8.52 4.52
CA PHE A 45 2.11 -8.03 5.68
C PHE A 45 1.18 -7.20 6.55
N GLU A 46 1.16 -7.45 7.84
CA GLU A 46 0.37 -6.68 8.77
C GLU A 46 1.25 -5.67 9.51
N LEU A 47 1.09 -4.38 9.19
CA LEU A 47 1.78 -3.32 9.91
C LEU A 47 1.31 -3.22 11.36
N ASN A 48 0.05 -3.53 11.61
CA ASN A 48 -0.58 -3.39 12.91
C ASN A 48 -1.32 -4.67 13.31
N PRO A 49 -0.60 -5.78 13.57
CA PRO A 49 -1.24 -7.06 13.85
C PRO A 49 -2.02 -7.08 15.17
N GLN A 50 -1.73 -6.15 16.06
CA GLN A 50 -2.41 -6.04 17.36
C GLN A 50 -3.64 -5.13 17.31
N MET A 51 -3.95 -4.55 16.14
CA MET A 51 -5.10 -3.68 15.99
C MET A 51 -6.40 -4.46 16.24
N GLY A 52 -7.26 -3.93 17.11
CA GLY A 52 -8.55 -4.54 17.39
C GLY A 52 -9.54 -4.41 16.22
N PRO A 53 -10.66 -5.14 16.25
CA PRO A 53 -11.62 -5.17 15.14
C PRO A 53 -12.29 -3.83 14.84
N GLY A 54 -12.41 -2.95 15.82
CA GLY A 54 -12.96 -1.60 15.61
C GLY A 54 -11.97 -0.60 15.04
N GLY A 55 -10.70 -0.96 14.99
CA GLY A 55 -9.64 -0.09 14.52
C GLY A 55 -9.31 1.04 15.50
N GLN A 56 -8.64 2.05 14.99
CA GLN A 56 -8.22 3.22 15.78
C GLN A 56 -8.29 4.47 14.90
N ASP A 57 -8.61 5.62 15.48
CA ASP A 57 -8.53 6.89 14.78
C ASP A 57 -7.12 7.08 14.19
N LEU A 58 -7.04 7.49 12.93
CA LEU A 58 -5.77 7.59 12.23
C LEU A 58 -4.81 8.58 12.91
N GLY A 59 -5.28 9.76 13.27
CA GLY A 59 -4.45 10.76 13.92
C GLY A 59 -3.90 10.27 15.26
N GLU A 60 -4.76 9.65 16.06
CA GLU A 60 -4.38 9.04 17.34
C GLU A 60 -3.34 7.94 17.14
N HIS A 61 -3.55 7.07 16.14
CA HIS A 61 -2.64 5.99 15.82
C HIS A 61 -1.24 6.49 15.43
N LEU A 62 -1.18 7.52 14.58
CA LEU A 62 0.08 8.09 14.14
C LEU A 62 0.82 8.77 15.27
N THR A 63 0.09 9.45 16.17
CA THR A 63 0.67 10.08 17.36
C THR A 63 1.26 9.03 18.29
N GLU A 64 0.52 7.97 18.54
CA GLU A 64 0.92 6.90 19.46
C GLU A 64 2.11 6.10 18.91
N LYS A 65 2.06 5.72 17.64
CA LYS A 65 3.08 4.85 17.02
C LYS A 65 4.37 5.59 16.66
N TYR A 66 4.25 6.83 16.15
CA TYR A 66 5.38 7.58 15.60
C TYR A 66 5.69 8.86 16.35
N GLY A 67 4.86 9.27 17.28
CA GLY A 67 5.05 10.53 18.01
C GLY A 67 4.84 11.77 17.15
N SER A 68 4.14 11.66 16.02
CA SER A 68 3.96 12.78 15.11
C SER A 68 2.88 13.77 15.59
N THR A 69 3.12 15.06 15.32
CA THR A 69 2.16 16.13 15.62
C THR A 69 1.12 16.23 14.51
N PRO A 70 -0.05 16.88 14.75
CA PRO A 70 -1.04 17.10 13.71
C PRO A 70 -0.49 17.83 12.47
N GLU A 71 0.42 18.79 12.66
CA GLU A 71 1.07 19.51 11.56
C GLU A 71 1.96 18.57 10.74
N GLN A 72 2.74 17.73 11.40
CA GLN A 72 3.58 16.73 10.73
C GLN A 72 2.74 15.74 9.96
N GLN A 73 1.63 15.29 10.53
CA GLN A 73 0.70 14.37 9.87
C GLN A 73 0.10 14.98 8.60
N ALA A 74 -0.30 16.27 8.67
CA ALA A 74 -0.85 16.98 7.51
C ALA A 74 0.19 17.10 6.39
N GLN A 75 1.43 17.41 6.75
CA GLN A 75 2.53 17.54 5.79
C GLN A 75 2.86 16.21 5.14
N ILE A 76 2.92 15.13 5.91
CA ILE A 76 3.15 13.79 5.39
C ILE A 76 2.02 13.38 4.44
N ARG A 77 0.79 13.70 4.78
CA ARG A 77 -0.38 13.40 3.94
C ARG A 77 -0.29 14.09 2.60
N GLN A 78 0.14 15.35 2.58
CA GLN A 78 0.37 16.08 1.34
C GLN A 78 1.48 15.44 0.49
N THR A 79 2.56 15.02 1.13
CA THR A 79 3.67 14.35 0.46
C THR A 79 3.21 13.03 -0.17
N ILE A 80 2.45 12.23 0.57
CA ILE A 80 1.90 10.96 0.07
C ILE A 80 1.00 11.20 -1.14
N ALA A 81 0.12 12.21 -1.06
CA ALA A 81 -0.78 12.55 -2.17
C ALA A 81 0.01 12.98 -3.42
N ALA A 82 1.04 13.79 -3.25
CA ALA A 82 1.90 14.23 -4.35
C ALA A 82 2.64 13.05 -5.00
N ARG A 83 3.22 12.17 -4.20
CA ARG A 83 3.91 10.98 -4.70
C ARG A 83 2.97 10.02 -5.39
N GLY A 84 1.77 9.84 -4.84
CA GLY A 84 0.74 9.02 -5.48
C GLY A 84 0.36 9.56 -6.85
N ALA A 85 0.13 10.86 -6.95
CA ALA A 85 -0.21 11.51 -8.23
C ALA A 85 0.87 11.29 -9.30
N GLU A 86 2.15 11.35 -8.91
CA GLU A 86 3.27 11.10 -9.83
C GLU A 86 3.24 9.71 -10.45
N VAL A 87 2.70 8.72 -9.74
CA VAL A 87 2.65 7.33 -10.19
C VAL A 87 1.24 6.88 -10.60
N GLY A 88 0.31 7.84 -10.75
CA GLY A 88 -1.04 7.55 -11.22
C GLY A 88 -2.00 7.04 -10.17
N PHE A 89 -1.67 7.15 -8.89
CA PHE A 89 -2.54 6.74 -7.81
C PHE A 89 -3.10 7.98 -7.09
N GLU A 90 -4.40 8.21 -7.21
CA GLU A 90 -5.06 9.34 -6.55
C GLU A 90 -5.59 8.94 -5.18
N PHE A 91 -5.13 9.63 -4.15
CA PHE A 91 -5.68 9.48 -2.82
C PHE A 91 -6.89 10.40 -2.63
N HIS A 92 -7.90 9.91 -1.94
CA HIS A 92 -9.09 10.71 -1.65
C HIS A 92 -8.69 11.96 -0.82
N PRO A 93 -9.16 13.16 -1.19
CA PRO A 93 -8.76 14.40 -0.49
C PRO A 93 -9.05 14.40 1.01
N GLY A 94 -10.13 13.76 1.42
CA GLY A 94 -10.49 13.67 2.84
C GLY A 94 -9.66 12.64 3.60
N GLY A 95 -8.90 11.81 2.87
CA GLY A 95 -8.14 10.72 3.45
C GLY A 95 -9.03 9.67 4.11
N ARG A 96 -8.41 8.88 4.94
CA ARG A 96 -9.13 7.89 5.76
C ARG A 96 -9.18 8.38 7.21
N GLY A 97 -10.26 8.05 7.91
CA GLY A 97 -10.43 8.47 9.30
C GLY A 97 -9.86 7.48 10.31
N ARG A 98 -9.75 6.21 9.96
CA ARG A 98 -9.38 5.14 10.89
C ARG A 98 -8.41 4.15 10.26
N VAL A 99 -7.66 3.47 11.12
CA VAL A 99 -6.80 2.34 10.77
C VAL A 99 -7.48 1.08 11.30
N TYR A 100 -7.55 0.05 10.47
CA TYR A 100 -8.21 -1.22 10.82
C TYR A 100 -7.21 -2.37 10.78
N ASN A 101 -7.58 -3.47 11.44
CA ASN A 101 -6.84 -4.72 11.31
C ASN A 101 -7.09 -5.28 9.90
N THR A 102 -6.03 -5.64 9.19
CA THR A 102 -6.10 -6.05 7.78
C THR A 102 -6.00 -7.56 7.56
N PHE A 103 -5.99 -8.36 8.63
CA PHE A 103 -5.80 -9.80 8.53
C PHE A 103 -6.84 -10.49 7.63
N GLU A 104 -8.12 -10.21 7.85
CA GLU A 104 -9.19 -10.83 7.07
C GLU A 104 -9.18 -10.39 5.61
N ALA A 105 -8.84 -9.12 5.35
CA ALA A 105 -8.70 -8.61 3.99
C ALA A 105 -7.56 -9.33 3.26
N HIS A 106 -6.43 -9.55 3.92
CA HIS A 106 -5.31 -10.29 3.34
C HIS A 106 -5.67 -11.75 3.09
N ARG A 107 -6.46 -12.37 3.96
CA ARG A 107 -6.94 -13.73 3.72
C ARG A 107 -7.76 -13.82 2.44
N LEU A 108 -8.65 -12.87 2.24
CA LEU A 108 -9.47 -12.81 1.02
C LEU A 108 -8.61 -12.64 -0.22
N LEU A 109 -7.66 -11.72 -0.19
CA LEU A 109 -6.77 -11.48 -1.32
C LEU A 109 -5.90 -12.69 -1.66
N HIS A 110 -5.40 -13.35 -0.65
CA HIS A 110 -4.60 -14.57 -0.83
C HIS A 110 -5.43 -15.69 -1.46
N TRP A 111 -6.65 -15.86 -1.00
CA TRP A 111 -7.59 -16.82 -1.58
C TRP A 111 -7.89 -16.49 -3.06
N ALA A 112 -8.16 -15.23 -3.35
CA ALA A 112 -8.45 -14.77 -4.71
C ALA A 112 -7.28 -15.03 -5.66
N GLU A 113 -6.06 -14.80 -5.21
CA GLU A 113 -4.85 -15.09 -6.00
C GLU A 113 -4.79 -16.57 -6.36
N GLY A 114 -5.15 -17.47 -5.43
CA GLY A 114 -5.23 -18.90 -5.67
C GLY A 114 -6.30 -19.29 -6.70
N GLN A 115 -7.28 -18.43 -6.96
CA GLN A 115 -8.32 -18.63 -7.96
C GLN A 115 -7.94 -18.07 -9.34
N GLY A 116 -6.74 -17.53 -9.49
CA GLY A 116 -6.25 -16.97 -10.75
C GLY A 116 -6.71 -15.55 -11.05
N ASP A 117 -7.22 -14.83 -10.06
CA ASP A 117 -7.69 -13.44 -10.22
C ASP A 117 -6.71 -12.41 -9.64
#